data_a0c539b21e11e96745f9b54031f16556
#
_entry.id   a0c539b21e11e96745f9b54031f16556
#
_cell.length_a   1.000
_cell.length_b   1.000
_cell.length_c   1.000
_cell.angle_alpha   90.00
_cell.angle_beta   90.00
_cell.angle_gamma   90.00
#
_symmetry.space_group_name_H-M   'P 1'
#
loop_
_entity.id
_entity.type
_entity.pdbx_description
1 polymer ?
#
loop_
_entity_poly.entity_id
_entity_poly.type
_entity_poly.pdbx_seq_one_letter_code
_entity_poly.pdbx_strand_id
1 'polypeptide(L)'
;LHLILQGIHEFFYTLLAFPRAWRFMRNHRLWEGLRQYGWVARGLVIIGVLLALYMVIEAMNWFDTHADAPLSAMMIGGESLLLQFMQEARESMGSGVFNWITLILLEVVIYHFMRQTLKIILKKDVENAHTFKPFLHAQIRMIKVSFIAFFIESFLLGFFDMLTGGTLYWVISVAIRAMFLGYVIADNYNEQFGLTIDQSRRNLYRNYLGICAGLGLPLLIMMEVPVFGTILGPLVTSVAGAIVLKELSDLHIVGYQMSEKELEKAEKEAAREAKKLARKAGKKAVVEQYTPHE
;
A
#
# COMPACT_ATOMS: atom_id res chain seq x y z
N LEU A 1 21.57 8.63 18.21
CA LEU A 1 20.82 7.96 19.28
C LEU A 1 19.35 8.44 19.30
N HIS A 2 19.09 9.75 19.26
CA HIS A 2 17.73 10.32 19.31
C HIS A 2 16.83 9.77 18.18
N LEU A 3 17.28 9.75 16.94
CA LEU A 3 16.52 9.22 15.80
C LEU A 3 16.14 7.72 15.95
N ILE A 4 17.06 6.93 16.54
CA ILE A 4 16.78 5.50 16.79
C ILE A 4 15.71 5.35 17.87
N LEU A 5 15.82 6.11 18.98
CA LEU A 5 14.84 6.09 20.05
C LEU A 5 13.46 6.57 19.57
N GLN A 6 13.43 7.59 18.74
CA GLN A 6 12.20 8.07 18.09
C GLN A 6 11.59 6.98 17.23
N GLY A 7 12.38 6.34 16.35
CA GLY A 7 11.87 5.26 15.50
C GLY A 7 11.33 4.08 16.29
N ILE A 8 11.96 3.70 17.41
CA ILE A 8 11.47 2.66 18.31
C ILE A 8 10.14 3.09 18.96
N HIS A 9 10.05 4.31 19.44
CA HIS A 9 8.81 4.84 20.01
C HIS A 9 7.68 4.84 18.98
N GLU A 10 7.92 5.34 17.78
CA GLU A 10 6.97 5.34 16.68
C GLU A 10 6.49 3.94 16.31
N PHE A 11 7.42 2.98 16.28
CA PHE A 11 7.12 1.58 16.01
C PHE A 11 6.13 1.00 17.04
N PHE A 12 6.44 1.10 18.32
CA PHE A 12 5.55 0.56 19.36
C PHE A 12 4.23 1.32 19.45
N TYR A 13 4.26 2.64 19.31
CA TYR A 13 3.04 3.44 19.26
C TYR A 13 2.11 2.98 18.12
N THR A 14 2.68 2.70 16.96
CA THR A 14 1.96 2.22 15.79
C THR A 14 1.36 0.83 16.03
N LEU A 15 2.12 -0.09 16.63
CA LEU A 15 1.60 -1.42 17.00
C LEU A 15 0.37 -1.32 17.91
N LEU A 16 0.43 -0.45 18.90
CA LEU A 16 -0.65 -0.26 19.86
C LEU A 16 -1.88 0.45 19.25
N ALA A 17 -1.75 1.05 18.07
CA ALA A 17 -2.87 1.69 17.38
C ALA A 17 -3.83 0.69 16.69
N PHE A 18 -3.42 -0.54 16.40
CA PHE A 18 -4.24 -1.51 15.66
C PHE A 18 -5.57 -1.86 16.34
N PRO A 19 -5.66 -2.14 17.66
CA PRO A 19 -6.95 -2.35 18.33
C PRO A 19 -7.86 -1.13 18.27
N ARG A 20 -7.28 0.09 18.28
CA ARG A 20 -8.02 1.35 18.12
C ARG A 20 -8.53 1.50 16.69
N ALA A 21 -7.71 1.19 15.70
CA ALA A 21 -8.08 1.20 14.30
C ALA A 21 -9.24 0.24 13.98
N TRP A 22 -9.17 -0.98 14.51
CA TRP A 22 -10.25 -1.96 14.38
C TRP A 22 -11.57 -1.47 14.97
N ARG A 23 -11.54 -0.92 16.20
CA ARG A 23 -12.72 -0.33 16.83
C ARG A 23 -13.26 0.85 16.04
N PHE A 24 -12.38 1.73 15.55
CA PHE A 24 -12.74 2.88 14.72
C PHE A 24 -13.45 2.44 13.44
N MET A 25 -12.87 1.48 12.71
CA MET A 25 -13.42 0.94 11.47
C MET A 25 -14.83 0.38 11.67
N ARG A 26 -15.03 -0.40 12.75
CA ARG A 26 -16.33 -0.99 13.09
C ARG A 26 -17.37 0.07 13.50
N ASN A 27 -16.97 1.01 14.34
CA ASN A 27 -17.90 2.02 14.89
C ASN A 27 -18.38 3.01 13.82
N HIS A 28 -17.53 3.35 12.86
CA HIS A 28 -17.86 4.29 11.78
C HIS A 28 -18.31 3.61 10.48
N ARG A 29 -18.41 2.29 10.46
CA ARG A 29 -18.88 1.50 9.32
C ARG A 29 -18.26 1.94 7.99
N LEU A 30 -16.93 2.03 7.94
CA LEU A 30 -16.20 2.64 6.81
C LEU A 30 -16.51 1.98 5.46
N TRP A 31 -17.02 0.73 5.46
CA TRP A 31 -17.45 0.02 4.26
C TRP A 31 -18.72 0.58 3.60
N GLU A 32 -19.57 1.33 4.33
CA GLU A 32 -20.83 1.86 3.77
C GLU A 32 -20.58 2.89 2.66
N GLY A 33 -19.50 3.65 2.74
CA GLY A 33 -19.08 4.63 1.74
C GLY A 33 -18.68 4.04 0.39
N LEU A 34 -18.31 2.74 0.33
CA LEU A 34 -17.91 2.07 -0.92
C LEU A 34 -19.04 2.03 -1.98
N ARG A 35 -20.30 2.02 -1.54
CA ARG A 35 -21.45 2.03 -2.47
C ARG A 35 -21.56 3.31 -3.30
N GLN A 36 -21.02 4.42 -2.83
CA GLN A 36 -21.02 5.70 -3.55
C GLN A 36 -20.13 5.66 -4.80
N TYR A 37 -19.17 4.74 -4.84
CA TYR A 37 -18.28 4.50 -5.97
C TYR A 37 -18.80 3.32 -6.81
N GLY A 38 -19.94 3.48 -7.51
CA GLY A 38 -20.64 2.38 -8.19
C GLY A 38 -19.75 1.52 -9.10
N TRP A 39 -18.77 2.09 -9.77
CA TRP A 39 -17.81 1.36 -10.59
C TRP A 39 -16.69 0.70 -9.74
N VAL A 40 -16.29 1.30 -8.60
CA VAL A 40 -15.34 0.72 -7.64
C VAL A 40 -15.94 -0.53 -7.00
N ALA A 41 -17.21 -0.47 -6.59
CA ALA A 41 -17.89 -1.64 -6.04
C ALA A 41 -17.91 -2.79 -7.06
N ARG A 42 -18.14 -2.51 -8.35
CA ARG A 42 -18.06 -3.52 -9.43
C ARG A 42 -16.64 -4.07 -9.57
N GLY A 43 -15.63 -3.21 -9.56
CA GLY A 43 -14.21 -3.61 -9.59
C GLY A 43 -13.86 -4.54 -8.43
N LEU A 44 -14.28 -4.22 -7.21
CA LEU A 44 -14.07 -5.05 -6.02
C LEU A 44 -14.77 -6.40 -6.11
N VAL A 45 -16.00 -6.43 -6.63
CA VAL A 45 -16.72 -7.70 -6.87
C VAL A 45 -15.95 -8.57 -7.87
N ILE A 46 -15.49 -7.98 -8.97
CA ILE A 46 -14.69 -8.70 -9.98
C ILE A 46 -13.41 -9.25 -9.34
N ILE A 47 -12.68 -8.43 -8.59
CA ILE A 47 -11.46 -8.85 -7.88
C ILE A 47 -11.78 -9.96 -6.87
N GLY A 48 -12.85 -9.80 -6.08
CA GLY A 48 -13.29 -10.83 -5.13
C GLY A 48 -13.62 -12.16 -5.81
N VAL A 49 -14.33 -12.09 -6.95
CA VAL A 49 -14.66 -13.27 -7.77
C VAL A 49 -13.40 -13.93 -8.34
N LEU A 50 -12.45 -13.14 -8.87
CA LEU A 50 -11.18 -13.67 -9.40
C LEU A 50 -10.34 -14.34 -8.30
N LEU A 51 -10.26 -13.73 -7.11
CA LEU A 51 -9.59 -14.33 -5.96
C LEU A 51 -10.28 -15.61 -5.50
N ALA A 52 -11.61 -15.61 -5.44
CA ALA A 52 -12.38 -16.80 -5.08
C ALA A 52 -12.18 -17.94 -6.10
N LEU A 53 -12.22 -17.63 -7.41
CA LEU A 53 -11.95 -18.58 -8.48
C LEU A 53 -10.53 -19.15 -8.38
N TYR A 54 -9.54 -18.30 -8.17
CA TYR A 54 -8.15 -18.73 -7.96
C TYR A 54 -8.04 -19.69 -6.79
N MET A 55 -8.67 -19.38 -5.65
CA MET A 55 -8.68 -20.25 -4.48
C MET A 55 -9.37 -21.58 -4.71
N VAL A 56 -10.48 -21.58 -5.47
CA VAL A 56 -11.18 -22.83 -5.83
C VAL A 56 -10.30 -23.69 -6.72
N ILE A 57 -9.61 -23.10 -7.72
CA ILE A 57 -8.68 -23.81 -8.60
C ILE A 57 -7.53 -24.41 -7.80
N GLU A 58 -6.91 -23.64 -6.91
CA GLU A 58 -5.83 -24.15 -6.04
C GLU A 58 -6.30 -25.28 -5.12
N ALA A 59 -7.49 -25.13 -4.51
CA ALA A 59 -8.06 -26.19 -3.70
C ALA A 59 -8.35 -27.46 -4.52
N MET A 60 -8.88 -27.33 -5.74
CA MET A 60 -9.13 -28.45 -6.63
C MET A 60 -7.82 -29.15 -7.03
N ASN A 61 -6.81 -28.39 -7.44
CA ASN A 61 -5.48 -28.93 -7.77
C ASN A 61 -4.87 -29.66 -6.58
N TRP A 62 -5.02 -29.11 -5.38
CA TRP A 62 -4.54 -29.74 -4.16
C TRP A 62 -5.25 -31.06 -3.89
N PHE A 63 -6.60 -31.10 -4.00
CA PHE A 63 -7.39 -32.31 -3.82
C PHE A 63 -7.05 -33.36 -4.90
N ASP A 64 -6.85 -32.98 -6.15
CA ASP A 64 -6.45 -33.90 -7.21
C ASP A 64 -5.07 -34.53 -6.94
N THR A 65 -4.13 -33.74 -6.41
CA THR A 65 -2.77 -34.20 -6.08
C THR A 65 -2.79 -35.18 -4.90
N HIS A 66 -3.77 -35.06 -3.98
CA HIS A 66 -3.90 -35.87 -2.77
C HIS A 66 -5.09 -36.85 -2.83
N ALA A 67 -5.70 -37.02 -4.02
CA ALA A 67 -6.88 -37.90 -4.20
C ALA A 67 -6.66 -39.37 -3.81
N ASP A 68 -5.41 -39.84 -3.90
CA ASP A 68 -5.05 -41.22 -3.53
C ASP A 68 -4.76 -41.42 -2.02
N ALA A 69 -4.83 -40.35 -1.24
CA ALA A 69 -4.64 -40.45 0.21
C ALA A 69 -5.89 -41.09 0.86
N PRO A 70 -5.76 -42.22 1.57
CA PRO A 70 -6.92 -42.86 2.18
C PRO A 70 -7.56 -41.95 3.23
N LEU A 71 -8.90 -41.94 3.29
CA LEU A 71 -9.71 -41.15 4.23
C LEU A 71 -9.26 -41.31 5.70
N SER A 72 -8.62 -42.44 6.02
CA SER A 72 -8.00 -42.71 7.32
C SER A 72 -6.77 -41.80 7.58
N ALA A 73 -6.04 -41.41 6.56
CA ALA A 73 -4.94 -40.44 6.70
C ALA A 73 -5.48 -39.05 7.02
N MET A 74 -6.72 -38.74 6.62
CA MET A 74 -7.39 -37.49 6.98
C MET A 74 -7.66 -37.32 8.48
N MET A 75 -7.82 -38.43 9.20
CA MET A 75 -8.30 -38.41 10.58
C MET A 75 -7.30 -38.96 11.62
N ILE A 76 -6.26 -39.70 11.24
CA ILE A 76 -5.44 -40.48 12.17
C ILE A 76 -3.93 -40.25 12.05
N GLY A 77 -3.46 -39.64 10.97
CA GLY A 77 -2.03 -39.29 10.81
C GLY A 77 -1.71 -37.95 11.41
N GLY A 78 -0.70 -37.84 12.27
CA GLY A 78 -0.30 -36.74 13.14
C GLY A 78 -0.21 -35.32 12.54
N GLU A 79 -0.38 -35.15 11.24
CA GLU A 79 -0.68 -33.84 10.59
C GLU A 79 -1.96 -34.06 9.79
N SER A 80 -3.03 -33.36 10.19
CA SER A 80 -4.29 -33.42 9.45
C SER A 80 -4.07 -32.88 8.03
N LEU A 81 -4.68 -33.51 7.02
CA LEU A 81 -4.69 -33.00 5.63
C LEU A 81 -5.12 -31.51 5.56
N LEU A 82 -5.95 -31.09 6.52
CA LEU A 82 -6.31 -29.67 6.68
C LEU A 82 -5.09 -28.81 7.04
N LEU A 83 -4.21 -29.29 7.92
CA LEU A 83 -2.97 -28.56 8.28
C LEU A 83 -1.99 -28.55 7.10
N GLN A 84 -1.86 -29.64 6.36
CA GLN A 84 -1.03 -29.68 5.15
C GLN A 84 -1.59 -28.73 4.07
N PHE A 85 -2.91 -28.75 3.83
CA PHE A 85 -3.56 -27.79 2.93
C PHE A 85 -3.33 -26.34 3.37
N MET A 86 -3.46 -26.07 4.68
CA MET A 86 -3.20 -24.73 5.21
C MET A 86 -1.72 -24.33 5.08
N GLN A 87 -0.79 -25.26 5.24
CA GLN A 87 0.64 -24.99 5.04
C GLN A 87 0.98 -24.76 3.58
N GLU A 88 0.52 -25.61 2.66
CA GLU A 88 0.75 -25.44 1.22
C GLU A 88 0.03 -24.21 0.65
N ALA A 89 -1.22 -23.97 1.07
CA ALA A 89 -1.92 -22.72 0.74
C ALA A 89 -1.17 -21.50 1.30
N ARG A 90 -0.62 -21.59 2.50
CA ARG A 90 0.22 -20.58 3.10
C ARG A 90 1.52 -20.36 2.32
N GLU A 91 2.19 -21.43 1.89
CA GLU A 91 3.41 -21.33 1.09
C GLU A 91 3.12 -20.73 -0.29
N SER A 92 2.04 -21.15 -0.95
CA SER A 92 1.60 -20.60 -2.23
C SER A 92 1.15 -19.14 -2.11
N MET A 93 0.33 -18.81 -1.10
CA MET A 93 -0.22 -17.47 -0.87
C MET A 93 0.74 -16.58 -0.07
N GLY A 94 1.62 -17.14 0.74
CA GLY A 94 2.66 -16.44 1.51
C GLY A 94 3.87 -16.06 0.66
N SER A 95 3.90 -16.41 -0.64
CA SER A 95 4.93 -15.90 -1.53
C SER A 95 4.87 -14.37 -1.54
N GLY A 96 6.02 -13.70 -1.40
CA GLY A 96 6.09 -12.24 -1.41
C GLY A 96 5.37 -11.62 -2.61
N VAL A 97 5.40 -12.29 -3.77
CA VAL A 97 4.70 -11.90 -5.00
C VAL A 97 3.18 -11.85 -4.80
N PHE A 98 2.60 -12.86 -4.16
CA PHE A 98 1.15 -12.91 -3.93
C PHE A 98 0.67 -11.77 -3.02
N ASN A 99 1.42 -11.48 -1.95
CA ASN A 99 1.13 -10.38 -1.05
C ASN A 99 1.12 -9.03 -1.80
N TRP A 100 2.08 -8.81 -2.69
CA TRP A 100 2.14 -7.61 -3.50
C TRP A 100 1.01 -7.51 -4.53
N ILE A 101 0.66 -8.61 -5.20
CA ILE A 101 -0.50 -8.65 -6.10
C ILE A 101 -1.77 -8.31 -5.33
N THR A 102 -1.97 -8.90 -4.16
CA THR A 102 -3.14 -8.63 -3.31
C THR A 102 -3.20 -7.17 -2.88
N LEU A 103 -2.07 -6.58 -2.45
CA LEU A 103 -2.00 -5.15 -2.12
C LEU A 103 -2.37 -4.28 -3.31
N ILE A 104 -1.84 -4.55 -4.49
CA ILE A 104 -2.16 -3.80 -5.72
C ILE A 104 -3.66 -3.90 -6.06
N LEU A 105 -4.24 -5.09 -5.90
CA LEU A 105 -5.67 -5.29 -6.15
C LEU A 105 -6.56 -4.60 -5.12
N LEU A 106 -6.12 -4.55 -3.86
CA LEU A 106 -6.85 -3.89 -2.77
C LEU A 106 -6.59 -2.38 -2.68
N GLU A 107 -5.68 -1.84 -3.49
CA GLU A 107 -5.24 -0.44 -3.40
C GLU A 107 -6.41 0.55 -3.40
N VAL A 108 -7.41 0.31 -4.25
CA VAL A 108 -8.64 1.12 -4.31
C VAL A 108 -9.35 1.18 -2.96
N VAL A 109 -9.41 0.03 -2.27
CA VAL A 109 -10.11 -0.07 -0.99
C VAL A 109 -9.28 0.54 0.13
N ILE A 110 -7.96 0.29 0.12
CA ILE A 110 -7.00 0.89 1.04
C ILE A 110 -7.11 2.42 0.99
N TYR A 111 -7.06 2.99 -0.23
CA TYR A 111 -7.22 4.42 -0.47
C TYR A 111 -8.55 4.94 0.08
N HIS A 112 -9.66 4.23 -0.17
CA HIS A 112 -10.98 4.61 0.33
C HIS A 112 -11.01 4.63 1.87
N PHE A 113 -10.53 3.57 2.53
CA PHE A 113 -10.53 3.48 3.98
C PHE A 113 -9.64 4.55 4.62
N MET A 114 -8.46 4.79 4.06
CA MET A 114 -7.56 5.87 4.48
C MET A 114 -8.28 7.23 4.42
N ARG A 115 -8.87 7.53 3.27
CA ARG A 115 -9.56 8.80 3.04
C ARG A 115 -10.77 8.99 3.95
N GLN A 116 -11.65 8.00 4.09
CA GLN A 116 -12.80 8.09 4.97
C GLN A 116 -12.39 8.27 6.42
N THR A 117 -11.34 7.58 6.85
CA THR A 117 -10.77 7.77 8.18
C THR A 117 -10.31 9.21 8.39
N LEU A 118 -9.55 9.77 7.45
CA LEU A 118 -9.08 11.14 7.52
C LEU A 118 -10.22 12.16 7.48
N LYS A 119 -11.23 11.94 6.64
CA LYS A 119 -12.43 12.79 6.58
C LYS A 119 -13.15 12.87 7.93
N ILE A 120 -13.31 11.74 8.61
CA ILE A 120 -13.96 11.68 9.92
C ILE A 120 -13.08 12.37 10.98
N ILE A 121 -11.78 12.09 11.03
CA ILE A 121 -10.87 12.61 12.06
C ILE A 121 -10.62 14.11 11.87
N LEU A 122 -10.41 14.57 10.64
CA LEU A 122 -10.12 15.97 10.32
C LEU A 122 -11.38 16.82 10.19
N LYS A 123 -12.56 16.20 10.14
CA LYS A 123 -13.87 16.87 9.92
C LYS A 123 -13.89 17.73 8.64
N LYS A 124 -13.09 17.42 7.66
CA LYS A 124 -13.05 18.07 6.35
C LYS A 124 -12.70 17.07 5.26
N ASP A 125 -13.14 17.34 4.04
CA ASP A 125 -12.74 16.53 2.90
C ASP A 125 -11.29 16.89 2.53
N VAL A 126 -10.44 15.87 2.38
CA VAL A 126 -9.01 16.06 2.17
C VAL A 126 -8.71 16.30 0.69
N GLU A 127 -9.54 15.74 -0.19
CA GLU A 127 -9.38 15.87 -1.64
C GLU A 127 -10.71 15.76 -2.40
N ASN A 128 -10.83 16.46 -3.55
CA ASN A 128 -12.00 16.35 -4.45
C ASN A 128 -11.96 15.08 -5.33
N ALA A 129 -11.60 13.93 -4.76
CA ALA A 129 -11.45 12.66 -5.48
C ALA A 129 -12.78 12.03 -5.94
N HIS A 130 -13.91 12.76 -5.88
CA HIS A 130 -15.19 12.31 -6.45
C HIS A 130 -15.18 12.33 -7.98
N THR A 131 -14.20 12.97 -8.61
CA THR A 131 -14.06 12.99 -10.05
C THR A 131 -13.15 11.86 -10.53
N PHE A 132 -13.55 11.19 -11.61
CA PHE A 132 -12.87 10.01 -12.15
C PHE A 132 -11.39 10.23 -12.45
N LYS A 133 -11.00 11.38 -12.99
CA LYS A 133 -9.60 11.66 -13.37
C LYS A 133 -8.63 11.71 -12.19
N PRO A 134 -8.87 12.49 -11.12
CA PRO A 134 -8.01 12.47 -9.93
C PRO A 134 -7.88 11.08 -9.31
N PHE A 135 -9.02 10.37 -9.18
CA PHE A 135 -9.01 9.01 -8.67
C PHE A 135 -8.14 8.05 -9.51
N LEU A 136 -8.26 8.08 -10.86
CA LEU A 136 -7.45 7.24 -11.73
C LEU A 136 -5.96 7.57 -11.62
N HIS A 137 -5.60 8.86 -11.50
CA HIS A 137 -4.21 9.28 -11.27
C HIS A 137 -3.66 8.74 -9.95
N ALA A 138 -4.46 8.81 -8.88
CA ALA A 138 -4.11 8.24 -7.58
C ALA A 138 -3.82 6.74 -7.73
N GLN A 139 -4.71 5.97 -8.34
CA GLN A 139 -4.54 4.54 -8.52
C GLN A 139 -3.29 4.17 -9.34
N ILE A 140 -3.05 4.85 -10.46
CA ILE A 140 -1.84 4.62 -11.27
C ILE A 140 -0.56 4.93 -10.47
N ARG A 141 -0.60 5.98 -9.66
CA ARG A 141 0.51 6.34 -8.78
C ARG A 141 0.78 5.22 -7.77
N MET A 142 -0.26 4.75 -7.08
CA MET A 142 -0.14 3.73 -6.04
C MET A 142 0.39 2.40 -6.60
N ILE A 143 -0.12 1.97 -7.75
CA ILE A 143 0.42 0.82 -8.47
C ILE A 143 1.92 0.99 -8.76
N LYS A 144 2.35 2.17 -9.20
CA LYS A 144 3.78 2.46 -9.42
C LYS A 144 4.60 2.37 -8.14
N VAL A 145 4.10 2.92 -7.04
CA VAL A 145 4.77 2.88 -5.73
C VAL A 145 4.92 1.44 -5.26
N SER A 146 3.83 0.66 -5.34
CA SER A 146 3.84 -0.76 -4.95
C SER A 146 4.82 -1.57 -5.81
N PHE A 147 4.85 -1.35 -7.12
CA PHE A 147 5.82 -2.01 -8.02
C PHE A 147 7.27 -1.64 -7.67
N ILE A 148 7.55 -0.36 -7.47
CA ILE A 148 8.91 0.09 -7.11
C ILE A 148 9.33 -0.50 -5.76
N ALA A 149 8.43 -0.50 -4.78
CA ALA A 149 8.67 -1.08 -3.47
C ALA A 149 8.97 -2.58 -3.57
N PHE A 150 8.16 -3.33 -4.34
CA PHE A 150 8.35 -4.76 -4.59
C PHE A 150 9.72 -5.06 -5.21
N PHE A 151 10.13 -4.31 -6.24
CA PHE A 151 11.43 -4.54 -6.88
C PHE A 151 12.60 -4.25 -5.94
N ILE A 152 12.53 -3.15 -5.17
CA ILE A 152 13.58 -2.81 -4.21
C ILE A 152 13.63 -3.84 -3.09
N GLU A 153 12.48 -4.25 -2.55
CA GLU A 153 12.38 -5.31 -1.54
C GLU A 153 13.01 -6.60 -2.05
N SER A 154 12.59 -7.07 -3.24
CA SER A 154 13.10 -8.31 -3.84
C SER A 154 14.61 -8.27 -4.06
N PHE A 155 15.14 -7.13 -4.53
CA PHE A 155 16.56 -6.94 -4.70
C PHE A 155 17.31 -7.00 -3.36
N LEU A 156 16.81 -6.32 -2.33
CA LEU A 156 17.42 -6.33 -1.00
C LEU A 156 17.38 -7.72 -0.38
N LEU A 157 16.25 -8.42 -0.50
CA LEU A 157 16.12 -9.78 0.01
C LEU A 157 17.12 -10.73 -0.66
N GLY A 158 17.24 -10.70 -1.99
CA GLY A 158 18.22 -11.49 -2.71
C GLY A 158 19.66 -11.15 -2.34
N PHE A 159 19.97 -9.87 -2.14
CA PHE A 159 21.29 -9.42 -1.70
C PHE A 159 21.65 -9.93 -0.29
N PHE A 160 20.73 -9.81 0.66
CA PHE A 160 20.97 -10.27 2.02
C PHE A 160 20.96 -11.80 2.15
N ASP A 161 20.16 -12.51 1.34
CA ASP A 161 20.19 -13.97 1.27
C ASP A 161 21.58 -14.48 0.88
N MET A 162 22.20 -13.84 -0.10
CA MET A 162 23.56 -14.16 -0.54
C MET A 162 24.63 -13.89 0.55
N LEU A 163 24.38 -12.89 1.45
CA LEU A 163 25.39 -12.45 2.42
C LEU A 163 25.28 -13.15 3.77
N THR A 164 24.07 -13.47 4.25
CA THR A 164 23.87 -13.80 5.66
C THR A 164 23.41 -15.24 5.90
N GLY A 165 22.47 -15.75 5.14
CA GLY A 165 21.89 -17.09 5.34
C GLY A 165 21.27 -17.35 6.72
N GLY A 166 20.56 -18.46 6.86
CA GLY A 166 20.03 -18.95 8.14
C GLY A 166 19.11 -18.01 8.93
N THR A 167 19.21 -18.07 10.26
CA THR A 167 18.33 -17.31 11.16
C THR A 167 18.51 -15.78 11.03
N LEU A 168 19.72 -15.31 10.76
CA LEU A 168 19.98 -13.88 10.59
C LEU A 168 19.27 -13.34 9.35
N TYR A 169 19.31 -14.09 8.25
CA TYR A 169 18.55 -13.77 7.05
C TYR A 169 17.05 -13.67 7.34
N TRP A 170 16.51 -14.61 8.11
CA TRP A 170 15.09 -14.61 8.46
C TRP A 170 14.67 -13.30 9.18
N VAL A 171 15.44 -12.89 10.20
CA VAL A 171 15.16 -11.63 10.93
C VAL A 171 15.24 -10.41 10.01
N ILE A 172 16.28 -10.34 9.18
CA ILE A 172 16.46 -9.24 8.23
C ILE A 172 15.32 -9.23 7.20
N SER A 173 14.92 -10.38 6.68
CA SER A 173 13.86 -10.49 5.68
C SER A 173 12.50 -10.05 6.23
N VAL A 174 12.16 -10.42 7.46
CA VAL A 174 10.94 -9.96 8.14
C VAL A 174 10.96 -8.44 8.31
N ALA A 175 12.10 -7.88 8.74
CA ALA A 175 12.23 -6.44 8.93
C ALA A 175 12.08 -5.67 7.60
N ILE A 176 12.74 -6.13 6.53
CA ILE A 176 12.65 -5.53 5.20
C ILE A 176 11.22 -5.60 4.68
N ARG A 177 10.59 -6.76 4.69
CA ARG A 177 9.20 -6.95 4.23
C ARG A 177 8.24 -6.07 5.00
N ALA A 178 8.31 -6.07 6.33
CA ALA A 178 7.49 -5.21 7.18
C ALA A 178 7.66 -3.73 6.81
N MET A 179 8.90 -3.26 6.65
CA MET A 179 9.18 -1.87 6.30
C MET A 179 8.57 -1.48 4.96
N PHE A 180 8.72 -2.32 3.91
CA PHE A 180 8.19 -2.00 2.58
C PHE A 180 6.66 -2.08 2.51
N LEU A 181 6.04 -3.10 3.12
CA LEU A 181 4.58 -3.19 3.21
C LEU A 181 3.98 -1.98 3.91
N GLY A 182 4.55 -1.59 5.05
CA GLY A 182 4.08 -0.41 5.77
C GLY A 182 4.37 0.90 5.04
N TYR A 183 5.47 0.99 4.30
CA TYR A 183 5.78 2.13 3.46
C TYR A 183 4.69 2.39 2.41
N VAL A 184 4.23 1.35 1.72
CA VAL A 184 3.15 1.48 0.72
C VAL A 184 1.86 1.99 1.35
N ILE A 185 1.50 1.47 2.52
CA ILE A 185 0.32 1.97 3.25
C ILE A 185 0.50 3.43 3.69
N ALA A 186 1.69 3.79 4.20
CA ALA A 186 1.97 5.16 4.63
C ALA A 186 2.05 6.16 3.46
N ASP A 187 2.46 5.71 2.26
CA ASP A 187 2.45 6.54 1.05
C ASP A 187 1.04 6.99 0.66
N ASN A 188 0.04 6.13 0.87
CA ASN A 188 -1.37 6.49 0.70
C ASN A 188 -1.79 7.70 1.53
N TYR A 189 -1.28 7.82 2.77
CA TYR A 189 -1.53 8.99 3.60
C TYR A 189 -0.93 10.26 2.99
N ASN A 190 0.33 10.20 2.59
CA ASN A 190 1.02 11.34 2.00
C ASN A 190 0.36 11.80 0.70
N GLU A 191 -0.18 10.87 -0.07
CA GLU A 191 -0.92 11.19 -1.29
C GLU A 191 -2.19 11.98 -1.01
N GLN A 192 -2.92 11.70 0.07
CA GLN A 192 -4.11 12.45 0.45
C GLN A 192 -3.80 13.95 0.66
N PHE A 193 -2.54 14.30 0.92
CA PHE A 193 -2.05 15.66 1.07
C PHE A 193 -1.30 16.17 -0.17
N GLY A 194 -1.41 15.48 -1.31
CA GLY A 194 -0.87 15.91 -2.60
C GLY A 194 0.64 15.80 -2.76
N LEU A 195 1.34 15.02 -1.91
CA LEU A 195 2.78 14.81 -2.07
C LEU A 195 3.05 13.99 -3.34
N THR A 196 4.09 14.37 -4.07
CA THR A 196 4.62 13.54 -5.16
C THR A 196 5.29 12.28 -4.61
N ILE A 197 5.50 11.26 -5.44
CA ILE A 197 6.18 10.01 -5.04
C ILE A 197 7.55 10.28 -4.40
N ASP A 198 8.33 11.19 -4.99
CA ASP A 198 9.65 11.54 -4.46
C ASP A 198 9.58 12.29 -3.12
N GLN A 199 8.61 13.18 -2.95
CA GLN A 199 8.37 13.89 -1.70
C GLN A 199 7.92 12.93 -0.60
N SER A 200 6.95 12.06 -0.92
CA SER A 200 6.47 11.05 0.00
C SER A 200 7.58 10.10 0.45
N ARG A 201 8.37 9.59 -0.50
CA ARG A 201 9.53 8.74 -0.19
C ARG A 201 10.50 9.44 0.79
N ARG A 202 10.86 10.69 0.53
CA ARG A 202 11.78 11.44 1.40
C ARG A 202 11.17 11.67 2.78
N ASN A 203 9.90 12.03 2.83
CA ASN A 203 9.18 12.26 4.07
C ASN A 203 9.16 11.01 4.96
N LEU A 204 8.75 9.87 4.39
CA LEU A 204 8.64 8.60 5.12
C LEU A 204 10.02 8.06 5.51
N TYR A 205 10.97 8.02 4.56
CA TYR A 205 12.29 7.47 4.83
C TYR A 205 13.07 8.31 5.85
N ARG A 206 12.91 9.61 5.85
CA ARG A 206 13.66 10.49 6.74
C ARG A 206 13.05 10.60 8.13
N ASN A 207 11.73 10.58 8.23
CA ASN A 207 11.04 10.97 9.45
C ASN A 207 10.18 9.85 10.07
N TYR A 208 9.74 8.84 9.30
CA TYR A 208 8.67 7.92 9.74
C TYR A 208 8.95 6.44 9.44
N LEU A 209 10.23 6.03 9.42
CA LEU A 209 10.59 4.61 9.24
C LEU A 209 10.03 3.71 10.33
N GLY A 210 10.00 4.20 11.58
CA GLY A 210 9.41 3.49 12.70
C GLY A 210 7.93 3.21 12.49
N ILE A 211 7.20 4.19 11.95
CA ILE A 211 5.78 4.02 11.60
C ILE A 211 5.62 2.99 10.47
N CYS A 212 6.43 3.08 9.42
CA CYS A 212 6.38 2.10 8.33
C CYS A 212 6.59 0.67 8.85
N ALA A 213 7.62 0.43 9.64
CA ALA A 213 7.86 -0.88 10.24
C ALA A 213 6.71 -1.32 11.17
N GLY A 214 6.18 -0.39 11.97
CA GLY A 214 5.07 -0.63 12.90
C GLY A 214 3.73 -0.91 12.22
N LEU A 215 3.49 -0.36 11.02
CA LEU A 215 2.34 -0.69 10.18
C LEU A 215 2.54 -2.03 9.47
N GLY A 216 3.72 -2.24 8.93
CA GLY A 216 3.98 -3.39 8.08
C GLY A 216 4.14 -4.71 8.84
N LEU A 217 4.66 -4.72 10.07
CA LEU A 217 4.82 -5.97 10.83
C LEU A 217 3.49 -6.63 11.16
N PRO A 218 2.48 -5.94 11.73
CA PRO A 218 1.15 -6.56 11.90
C PRO A 218 0.49 -6.92 10.58
N LEU A 219 0.67 -6.11 9.54
CA LEU A 219 0.16 -6.42 8.21
C LEU A 219 0.76 -7.72 7.68
N LEU A 220 2.08 -7.88 7.77
CA LEU A 220 2.78 -9.10 7.37
C LEU A 220 2.24 -10.32 8.12
N ILE A 221 2.08 -10.22 9.45
CA ILE A 221 1.53 -11.30 10.28
C ILE A 221 0.07 -11.60 9.90
N MET A 222 -0.75 -10.59 9.68
CA MET A 222 -2.15 -10.80 9.27
C MET A 222 -2.23 -11.47 7.90
N MET A 223 -1.37 -11.10 6.96
CA MET A 223 -1.34 -11.70 5.62
C MET A 223 -0.93 -13.18 5.61
N GLU A 224 -0.34 -13.69 6.69
CA GLU A 224 -0.10 -15.13 6.87
C GLU A 224 -1.42 -15.93 7.08
N VAL A 225 -2.53 -15.25 7.42
CA VAL A 225 -3.85 -15.88 7.51
C VAL A 225 -4.52 -15.78 6.15
N PRO A 226 -4.65 -16.91 5.41
CA PRO A 226 -5.21 -16.90 4.07
C PRO A 226 -6.61 -16.27 4.02
N VAL A 227 -6.92 -15.56 2.94
CA VAL A 227 -8.20 -14.89 2.64
C VAL A 227 -8.54 -13.78 3.62
N PHE A 228 -8.77 -14.08 4.89
CA PHE A 228 -9.20 -13.07 5.88
C PHE A 228 -8.10 -12.05 6.15
N GLY A 229 -6.89 -12.52 6.41
CA GLY A 229 -5.77 -11.65 6.71
C GLY A 229 -5.30 -10.85 5.52
N THR A 230 -5.29 -11.46 4.33
CA THR A 230 -4.89 -10.79 3.08
C THR A 230 -5.87 -9.69 2.67
N ILE A 231 -7.14 -9.77 3.05
CA ILE A 231 -8.14 -8.73 2.76
C ILE A 231 -8.26 -7.75 3.93
N LEU A 232 -8.49 -8.24 5.16
CA LEU A 232 -8.72 -7.38 6.32
C LEU A 232 -7.43 -6.68 6.81
N GLY A 233 -6.29 -7.33 6.66
CA GLY A 233 -5.00 -6.78 7.07
C GLY A 233 -4.72 -5.40 6.47
N PRO A 234 -4.71 -5.25 5.15
CA PRO A 234 -4.50 -3.95 4.50
C PRO A 234 -5.53 -2.89 4.90
N LEU A 235 -6.80 -3.28 5.09
CA LEU A 235 -7.86 -2.35 5.48
C LEU A 235 -7.66 -1.80 6.89
N VAL A 236 -7.41 -2.68 7.86
CA VAL A 236 -7.14 -2.28 9.25
C VAL A 236 -5.86 -1.45 9.32
N THR A 237 -4.83 -1.85 8.57
CA THR A 237 -3.55 -1.15 8.52
C THR A 237 -3.69 0.24 7.91
N SER A 238 -4.53 0.43 6.88
CA SER A 238 -4.78 1.76 6.31
C SER A 238 -5.45 2.70 7.32
N VAL A 239 -6.40 2.19 8.11
CA VAL A 239 -7.04 2.96 9.18
C VAL A 239 -6.04 3.28 10.30
N ALA A 240 -5.21 2.32 10.71
CA ALA A 240 -4.14 2.53 11.67
C ALA A 240 -3.14 3.60 11.18
N GLY A 241 -2.73 3.51 9.91
CA GLY A 241 -1.85 4.47 9.27
C GLY A 241 -2.43 5.88 9.26
N ALA A 242 -3.73 6.03 8.93
CA ALA A 242 -4.41 7.33 8.97
C ALA A 242 -4.41 7.94 10.38
N ILE A 243 -4.71 7.12 11.40
CA ILE A 243 -4.75 7.57 12.80
C ILE A 243 -3.35 7.99 13.27
N VAL A 244 -2.37 7.11 13.09
CA VAL A 244 -1.00 7.31 13.60
C VAL A 244 -0.31 8.47 12.89
N LEU A 245 -0.37 8.51 11.56
CA LEU A 245 0.28 9.57 10.79
C LEU A 245 -0.39 10.92 11.02
N LYS A 246 -1.71 10.96 11.26
CA LYS A 246 -2.38 12.19 11.68
C LYS A 246 -1.90 12.67 13.05
N GLU A 247 -1.60 11.77 13.98
CA GLU A 247 -1.18 12.14 15.34
C GLU A 247 0.31 12.48 15.44
N LEU A 248 1.18 11.79 14.65
CA LEU A 248 2.63 11.94 14.72
C LEU A 248 3.21 12.81 13.60
N SER A 249 2.42 13.18 12.60
CA SER A 249 2.85 13.99 11.47
C SER A 249 2.12 15.33 11.46
N ASP A 250 2.85 16.42 11.24
CA ASP A 250 2.29 17.76 11.10
C ASP A 250 1.80 18.06 9.67
N LEU A 251 1.87 17.07 8.78
CA LEU A 251 1.56 17.23 7.36
C LEU A 251 0.16 17.81 7.11
N HIS A 252 -0.80 17.43 7.94
CA HIS A 252 -2.20 17.89 7.86
C HIS A 252 -2.41 19.33 8.35
N ILE A 253 -1.44 19.91 9.07
CA ILE A 253 -1.46 21.27 9.63
C ILE A 253 -0.64 22.22 8.77
N VAL A 254 0.62 21.87 8.55
CA VAL A 254 1.64 22.74 7.95
C VAL A 254 1.83 22.45 6.46
N GLY A 255 1.39 21.28 5.99
CA GLY A 255 1.69 20.79 4.65
C GLY A 255 3.15 20.31 4.51
N TYR A 256 3.52 19.88 3.30
CA TYR A 256 4.88 19.45 3.04
C TYR A 256 5.84 20.63 2.94
N GLN A 257 6.83 20.66 3.80
CA GLN A 257 7.90 21.66 3.76
C GLN A 257 9.02 21.20 2.83
N MET A 258 9.15 21.89 1.70
CA MET A 258 10.24 21.61 0.76
C MET A 258 11.57 22.06 1.35
N SER A 259 12.60 21.25 1.17
CA SER A 259 13.97 21.67 1.47
C SER A 259 14.45 22.75 0.46
N GLU A 260 15.45 23.54 0.82
CA GLU A 260 16.03 24.56 -0.08
C GLU A 260 16.43 23.98 -1.45
N LYS A 261 17.00 22.76 -1.47
CA LYS A 261 17.35 22.07 -2.71
C LYS A 261 16.14 21.68 -3.55
N GLU A 262 15.02 21.37 -2.93
CA GLU A 262 13.78 21.06 -3.64
C GLU A 262 13.13 22.32 -4.19
N LEU A 263 13.16 23.42 -3.45
CA LEU A 263 12.70 24.72 -3.91
C LEU A 263 13.49 25.17 -5.15
N GLU A 264 14.82 25.13 -5.08
CA GLU A 264 15.70 25.47 -6.21
C GLU A 264 15.45 24.58 -7.45
N LYS A 265 15.19 23.27 -7.23
CA LYS A 265 14.86 22.35 -8.31
C LYS A 265 13.50 22.66 -8.92
N ALA A 266 12.49 22.93 -8.09
CA ALA A 266 11.14 23.29 -8.54
C ALA A 266 11.15 24.61 -9.33
N GLU A 267 11.90 25.61 -8.89
CA GLU A 267 12.09 26.88 -9.61
C GLU A 267 12.75 26.67 -10.97
N LYS A 268 13.80 25.84 -11.04
CA LYS A 268 14.46 25.50 -12.31
C LYS A 268 13.53 24.74 -13.27
N GLU A 269 12.70 23.84 -12.75
CA GLU A 269 11.71 23.11 -13.55
C GLU A 269 10.61 24.05 -14.05
N ALA A 270 10.06 24.91 -13.19
CA ALA A 270 9.07 25.91 -13.57
C ALA A 270 9.60 26.88 -14.64
N ALA A 271 10.84 27.34 -14.50
CA ALA A 271 11.48 28.17 -15.51
C ALA A 271 11.67 27.45 -16.86
N ARG A 272 12.00 26.16 -16.84
CA ARG A 272 12.10 25.34 -18.06
C ARG A 272 10.74 25.15 -18.73
N GLU A 273 9.68 24.91 -17.95
CA GLU A 273 8.33 24.76 -18.48
C GLU A 273 7.79 26.06 -19.05
N ALA A 274 7.99 27.17 -18.36
CA ALA A 274 7.63 28.50 -18.87
C ALA A 274 8.33 28.80 -20.22
N LYS A 275 9.62 28.45 -20.33
CA LYS A 275 10.38 28.62 -21.60
C LYS A 275 9.86 27.69 -22.71
N LYS A 276 9.43 26.46 -22.38
CA LYS A 276 8.81 25.54 -23.35
C LYS A 276 7.46 26.06 -23.84
N LEU A 277 6.63 26.58 -22.93
CA LEU A 277 5.32 27.14 -23.24
C LEU A 277 5.46 28.39 -24.10
N ALA A 278 6.37 29.33 -23.78
CA ALA A 278 6.67 30.51 -24.60
C ALA A 278 7.13 30.13 -26.01
N ARG A 279 7.99 29.09 -26.14
CA ARG A 279 8.43 28.57 -27.43
C ARG A 279 7.32 27.92 -28.26
N LYS A 280 6.35 27.24 -27.62
CA LYS A 280 5.17 26.67 -28.27
C LYS A 280 4.20 27.78 -28.72
N ALA A 281 3.97 28.78 -27.88
CA ALA A 281 3.13 29.95 -28.21
C ALA A 281 3.72 30.75 -29.38
N GLY A 282 5.04 31.04 -29.39
CA GLY A 282 5.70 31.65 -30.50
C GLY A 282 5.60 30.89 -31.82
N LYS A 283 5.73 29.55 -31.78
CA LYS A 283 5.54 28.72 -32.97
C LYS A 283 4.10 28.74 -33.48
N LYS A 284 3.12 28.79 -32.57
CA LYS A 284 1.70 28.85 -32.95
C LYS A 284 1.33 30.18 -33.60
N ALA A 285 1.85 31.28 -33.07
CA ALA A 285 1.66 32.61 -33.63
C ALA A 285 2.29 32.74 -35.03
N VAL A 286 3.45 32.15 -35.27
CA VAL A 286 4.09 32.13 -36.60
C VAL A 286 3.28 31.28 -37.60
N VAL A 287 2.69 30.16 -37.19
CA VAL A 287 1.85 29.32 -38.07
C VAL A 287 0.54 30.04 -38.43
N GLU A 288 -0.10 30.75 -37.50
CA GLU A 288 -1.31 31.51 -37.74
C GLU A 288 -1.09 32.70 -38.69
N GLN A 289 0.13 33.30 -38.67
CA GLN A 289 0.50 34.38 -39.63
C GLN A 289 0.70 33.87 -41.07
N TYR A 290 0.98 32.58 -41.27
CA TYR A 290 1.24 32.00 -42.59
C TYR A 290 0.10 31.17 -43.16
N THR A 291 -1.03 31.03 -42.47
CA THR A 291 -2.24 30.40 -43.03
C THR A 291 -3.04 31.46 -43.80
N PRO A 292 -3.11 31.39 -45.14
CA PRO A 292 -3.95 32.28 -45.92
C PRO A 292 -5.41 32.03 -45.54
N HIS A 293 -6.14 33.09 -45.23
CA HIS A 293 -7.61 33.05 -45.17
C HIS A 293 -8.13 32.81 -46.57
N GLU A 294 -8.58 31.56 -46.86
CA GLU A 294 -9.47 31.28 -47.99
C GLU A 294 -10.89 31.66 -47.65
#